data_b6ae1df5ba898d3f000688d1b2a46bc3
#
_entry.id   b6ae1df5ba898d3f000688d1b2a46bc3
#
_cell.length_a   1.000
_cell.length_b   1.000
_cell.length_c   1.000
_cell.angle_alpha   90.00
_cell.angle_beta   90.00
_cell.angle_gamma   90.00
#
_symmetry.space_group_name_H-M   'P 1'
#
loop_
_entity.id
_entity.type
_entity.pdbx_description
1 polymer ?
#
loop_
_entity_poly.entity_id
_entity_poly.type
_entity_poly.pdbx_seq_one_letter_code
_entity_poly.pdbx_strand_id
1 'polypeptide(L)'
;MHAAALLKTARRRAGLTQRELASRTGLPQTSIARIETGHTDPRLGTLARLMAGCGETATMGAAGTPGGLASLGLSDRAERYLAEMTRRIAEGFGAERIILFGSQARGQARPDSDVDLLVIFDRLEDRRATRIAIRQVLSDLPIDKDLVVCSRDDAIRRGAVVGSIVGQALREGVVLYGR
;
A
#
# COMPACT_ATOMS: atom_id res chain seq x y z
N MET A 1 14.26 3.22 12.01
CA MET A 1 13.56 2.42 13.06
C MET A 1 13.48 1.00 12.53
N HIS A 2 14.04 -0.01 13.22
CA HIS A 2 14.09 -1.38 12.69
C HIS A 2 12.71 -2.06 12.82
N ALA A 3 12.29 -2.82 11.80
CA ALA A 3 11.05 -3.60 11.77
C ALA A 3 10.83 -4.45 13.04
N ALA A 4 11.91 -4.94 13.62
CA ALA A 4 11.93 -5.67 14.88
C ALA A 4 11.31 -4.90 16.06
N ALA A 5 11.76 -3.66 16.27
CA ALA A 5 11.26 -2.81 17.36
C ALA A 5 9.81 -2.42 17.14
N LEU A 6 9.43 -2.12 15.89
CA LEU A 6 8.07 -1.75 15.52
C LEU A 6 7.10 -2.89 15.82
N LEU A 7 7.38 -4.09 15.33
CA LEU A 7 6.53 -5.27 15.53
C LEU A 7 6.40 -5.62 17.02
N LYS A 8 7.51 -5.65 17.75
CA LYS A 8 7.51 -5.95 19.19
C LYS A 8 6.67 -4.97 19.99
N THR A 9 6.73 -3.68 19.65
CA THR A 9 5.94 -2.61 20.28
C THR A 9 4.46 -2.78 19.98
N ALA A 10 4.08 -2.97 18.69
CA ALA A 10 2.71 -3.17 18.27
C ALA A 10 2.07 -4.39 18.94
N ARG A 11 2.75 -5.52 18.93
CA ARG A 11 2.27 -6.73 19.59
C ARG A 11 2.04 -6.54 21.11
N ARG A 12 2.99 -5.88 21.79
CA ARG A 12 2.85 -5.60 23.24
C ARG A 12 1.70 -4.66 23.54
N ARG A 13 1.48 -3.62 22.74
CA ARG A 13 0.32 -2.72 22.86
C ARG A 13 -1.00 -3.47 22.70
N ALA A 14 -1.04 -4.43 21.77
CA ALA A 14 -2.20 -5.28 21.56
C ALA A 14 -2.40 -6.35 22.67
N GLY A 15 -1.52 -6.42 23.66
CA GLY A 15 -1.57 -7.42 24.73
C GLY A 15 -1.33 -8.85 24.27
N LEU A 16 -0.74 -9.05 23.08
CA LEU A 16 -0.58 -10.36 22.47
C LEU A 16 0.78 -10.99 22.82
N THR A 17 0.76 -12.31 23.02
CA THR A 17 1.97 -13.14 23.00
C THR A 17 2.39 -13.39 21.53
N GLN A 18 3.64 -13.79 21.31
CA GLN A 18 4.11 -14.20 19.97
C GLN A 18 3.29 -15.37 19.41
N ARG A 19 2.84 -16.28 20.28
CA ARG A 19 2.02 -17.44 19.92
C ARG A 19 0.61 -17.04 19.46
N GLU A 20 -0.02 -16.09 20.13
CA GLU A 20 -1.32 -15.55 19.72
C GLU A 20 -1.22 -14.79 18.41
N LEU A 21 -0.16 -13.99 18.23
CA LEU A 21 0.08 -13.32 16.95
C LEU A 21 0.33 -14.33 15.82
N ALA A 22 1.05 -15.41 16.09
CA ALA A 22 1.26 -16.51 15.14
C ALA A 22 -0.08 -17.15 14.72
N SER A 23 -0.96 -17.43 15.68
CA SER A 23 -2.31 -17.98 15.44
C SER A 23 -3.16 -17.03 14.59
N ARG A 24 -3.16 -15.73 14.89
CA ARG A 24 -3.93 -14.71 14.15
C ARG A 24 -3.44 -14.50 12.72
N THR A 25 -2.13 -14.57 12.53
CA THR A 25 -1.52 -14.26 11.24
C THR A 25 -1.23 -15.49 10.39
N GLY A 26 -1.35 -16.70 10.94
CA GLY A 26 -0.98 -17.95 10.27
C GLY A 26 0.52 -18.07 9.95
N LEU A 27 1.35 -17.29 10.63
CA LEU A 27 2.81 -17.35 10.49
C LEU A 27 3.41 -18.17 11.65
N PRO A 28 4.50 -18.93 11.44
CA PRO A 28 5.17 -19.67 12.51
C PRO A 28 5.67 -18.72 13.61
N GLN A 29 5.46 -19.09 14.88
CA GLN A 29 5.95 -18.32 16.02
C GLN A 29 7.47 -18.08 15.94
N THR A 30 8.22 -19.07 15.47
CA THR A 30 9.68 -18.97 15.27
C THR A 30 10.07 -17.86 14.31
N SER A 31 9.27 -17.64 13.24
CA SER A 31 9.48 -16.53 12.30
C SER A 31 9.24 -15.18 12.98
N ILE A 32 8.19 -15.06 13.79
CA ILE A 32 7.89 -13.84 14.55
C ILE A 32 9.01 -13.54 15.54
N ALA A 33 9.48 -14.54 16.28
CA ALA A 33 10.58 -14.39 17.22
C ALA A 33 11.88 -13.92 16.54
N ARG A 34 12.22 -14.48 15.37
CA ARG A 34 13.41 -14.09 14.59
C ARG A 34 13.32 -12.66 14.06
N ILE A 35 12.12 -12.22 13.66
CA ILE A 35 11.88 -10.84 13.25
C ILE A 35 12.03 -9.89 14.44
N GLU A 36 11.40 -10.18 15.58
CA GLU A 36 11.46 -9.33 16.77
C GLU A 36 12.85 -9.24 17.41
N THR A 37 13.70 -10.22 17.17
CA THR A 37 15.11 -10.22 17.62
C THR A 37 16.07 -9.62 16.58
N GLY A 38 15.56 -9.21 15.41
CA GLY A 38 16.36 -8.61 14.36
C GLY A 38 17.21 -9.61 13.54
N HIS A 39 17.03 -10.91 13.76
CA HIS A 39 17.74 -11.96 13.00
C HIS A 39 17.20 -12.13 11.57
N THR A 40 16.03 -11.60 11.29
CA THR A 40 15.40 -11.67 9.96
C THR A 40 14.62 -10.38 9.74
N ASP A 41 14.90 -9.72 8.63
CA ASP A 41 14.11 -8.57 8.20
C ASP A 41 12.89 -9.07 7.41
N PRO A 42 11.66 -8.78 7.88
CA PRO A 42 10.47 -9.29 7.22
C PRO A 42 10.26 -8.55 5.90
N ARG A 43 9.79 -9.26 4.89
CA ARG A 43 9.25 -8.62 3.69
C ARG A 43 8.07 -7.73 4.09
N LEU A 44 7.86 -6.62 3.37
CA LEU A 44 6.83 -5.63 3.69
C LEU A 44 5.44 -6.27 3.86
N GLY A 45 5.05 -7.18 2.97
CA GLY A 45 3.78 -7.92 3.08
C GLY A 45 3.67 -8.77 4.37
N THR A 46 4.79 -9.34 4.83
CA THR A 46 4.84 -10.08 6.09
C THR A 46 4.70 -9.14 7.28
N LEU A 47 5.37 -8.00 7.24
CA LEU A 47 5.27 -6.97 8.29
C LEU A 47 3.84 -6.41 8.37
N ALA A 48 3.25 -6.04 7.24
CA ALA A 48 1.88 -5.56 7.18
C ALA A 48 0.87 -6.57 7.73
N ARG A 49 1.03 -7.86 7.40
CA ARG A 49 0.20 -8.95 7.94
C ARG A 49 0.37 -9.10 9.46
N LEU A 50 1.58 -8.96 9.96
CA LEU A 50 1.86 -9.01 11.40
C LEU A 50 1.27 -7.81 12.13
N MET A 51 1.38 -6.61 11.57
CA MET A 51 0.80 -5.39 12.14
C MET A 51 -0.73 -5.47 12.17
N ALA A 52 -1.36 -5.95 11.09
CA ALA A 52 -2.80 -6.22 11.05
C ALA A 52 -3.23 -7.25 12.12
N GLY A 53 -2.43 -8.29 12.35
CA GLY A 53 -2.66 -9.27 13.42
C GLY A 53 -2.59 -8.67 14.82
N CYS A 54 -1.86 -7.57 15.01
CA CYS A 54 -1.82 -6.80 16.26
C CYS A 54 -3.05 -5.88 16.44
N GLY A 55 -3.98 -5.84 15.48
CA GLY A 55 -5.09 -4.88 15.49
C GLY A 55 -4.65 -3.46 15.11
N GLU A 56 -3.37 -3.27 14.87
CA GLU A 56 -2.88 -2.11 14.17
C GLU A 56 -3.12 -2.42 12.68
N THR A 57 -4.30 -2.05 12.18
CA THR A 57 -4.38 -1.77 10.77
C THR A 57 -3.22 -0.82 10.51
N ALA A 58 -2.35 -1.16 9.58
CA ALA A 58 -1.46 -0.19 8.98
C ALA A 58 -2.35 0.79 8.19
N THR A 59 -3.21 1.50 8.91
CA THR A 59 -3.77 2.78 8.53
C THR A 59 -2.60 3.73 8.62
N MET A 60 -1.81 3.72 7.57
CA MET A 60 -0.97 4.86 7.29
C MET A 60 -1.92 6.03 7.09
N GLY A 61 -2.12 6.76 8.21
CA GLY A 61 -2.74 8.07 8.29
C GLY A 61 -4.09 8.22 7.58
N ALA A 62 -5.19 7.95 8.27
CA ALA A 62 -6.41 8.72 8.04
C ALA A 62 -6.08 10.20 8.29
N ALA A 63 -6.25 11.02 7.26
CA ALA A 63 -6.00 12.44 7.16
C ALA A 63 -4.61 12.82 6.60
N GLY A 64 -4.51 12.80 5.28
CA GLY A 64 -3.79 13.86 4.55
C GLY A 64 -2.30 14.08 4.78
N THR A 65 -1.56 13.17 5.40
CA THR A 65 -0.12 13.36 5.56
C THR A 65 0.65 12.21 4.90
N PRO A 66 1.58 12.49 3.97
CA PRO A 66 2.34 11.48 3.23
C PRO A 66 3.46 10.84 4.09
N GLY A 67 3.10 10.34 5.28
CA GLY A 67 4.07 9.72 6.21
C GLY A 67 4.55 8.32 5.84
N GLY A 68 3.99 7.71 4.79
CA GLY A 68 4.30 6.33 4.42
C GLY A 68 5.28 6.17 3.28
N LEU A 69 5.55 7.22 2.55
CA LEU A 69 6.44 7.18 1.38
C LEU A 69 7.92 7.09 1.79
N ALA A 70 8.29 7.70 2.92
CA ALA A 70 9.67 7.71 3.43
C ALA A 70 10.25 6.31 3.72
N SER A 71 9.39 5.30 3.89
CA SER A 71 9.82 3.92 4.14
C SER A 71 10.07 3.11 2.87
N LEU A 72 9.71 3.64 1.70
CA LEU A 72 9.83 2.93 0.42
C LEU A 72 11.20 3.10 -0.25
N GLY A 73 12.09 3.91 0.31
CA GLY A 73 13.40 4.20 -0.29
C GLY A 73 13.30 4.95 -1.63
N LEU A 74 12.18 5.65 -1.83
CA LEU A 74 11.95 6.50 -2.99
C LEU A 74 12.88 7.74 -2.91
N SER A 75 13.20 8.31 -4.07
CA SER A 75 13.84 9.63 -4.09
C SER A 75 12.85 10.71 -3.61
N ASP A 76 13.34 11.77 -2.99
CA ASP A 76 12.53 12.92 -2.54
C ASP A 76 11.65 13.49 -3.66
N ARG A 77 12.10 13.34 -4.90
CA ARG A 77 11.36 13.74 -6.09
C ARG A 77 10.14 12.84 -6.32
N ALA A 78 10.33 11.52 -6.27
CA ALA A 78 9.24 10.56 -6.46
C ALA A 78 8.20 10.66 -5.34
N GLU A 79 8.63 10.85 -4.09
CA GLU A 79 7.72 11.06 -2.95
C GLU A 79 6.81 12.28 -3.13
N ARG A 80 7.38 13.41 -3.56
CA ARG A 80 6.59 14.64 -3.82
C ARG A 80 5.57 14.44 -4.93
N TYR A 81 5.93 13.77 -6.04
CA TYR A 81 4.99 13.49 -7.12
C TYR A 81 3.89 12.52 -6.68
N LEU A 82 4.22 11.48 -5.93
CA LEU A 82 3.22 10.54 -5.40
C LEU A 82 2.24 11.23 -4.45
N ALA A 83 2.72 12.08 -3.56
CA ALA A 83 1.87 12.87 -2.67
C ALA A 83 0.91 13.78 -3.45
N GLU A 84 1.42 14.49 -4.45
CA GLU A 84 0.61 15.37 -5.29
C GLU A 84 -0.39 14.61 -6.17
N MET A 85 0.02 13.50 -6.77
CA MET A 85 -0.88 12.62 -7.53
C MET A 85 -2.02 12.11 -6.65
N THR A 86 -1.68 11.60 -5.46
CA THR A 86 -2.63 11.09 -4.49
C THR A 86 -3.64 12.15 -4.09
N ARG A 87 -3.18 13.35 -3.76
CA ARG A 87 -4.02 14.48 -3.40
C ARG A 87 -4.99 14.85 -4.54
N ARG A 88 -4.48 15.06 -5.75
CA ARG A 88 -5.31 15.42 -6.92
C ARG A 88 -6.36 14.37 -7.25
N ILE A 89 -6.01 13.08 -7.16
CA ILE A 89 -6.96 12.00 -7.42
C ILE A 89 -8.01 11.92 -6.31
N ALA A 90 -7.60 12.00 -5.05
CA ALA A 90 -8.53 11.89 -3.93
C ALA A 90 -9.52 13.06 -3.89
N GLU A 91 -9.03 14.31 -4.04
CA GLU A 91 -9.85 15.51 -3.98
C GLU A 91 -10.69 15.71 -5.26
N GLY A 92 -10.10 15.48 -6.45
CA GLY A 92 -10.73 15.77 -7.72
C GLY A 92 -11.74 14.73 -8.20
N PHE A 93 -11.58 13.47 -7.78
CA PHE A 93 -12.39 12.35 -8.29
C PHE A 93 -13.15 11.59 -7.21
N GLY A 94 -12.91 11.87 -5.93
CA GLY A 94 -13.59 11.18 -4.84
C GLY A 94 -13.22 9.69 -4.74
N ALA A 95 -11.97 9.35 -5.00
CA ALA A 95 -11.48 7.98 -4.85
C ALA A 95 -11.71 7.48 -3.42
N GLU A 96 -12.06 6.20 -3.28
CA GLU A 96 -12.17 5.54 -1.99
C GLU A 96 -10.80 5.08 -1.49
N ARG A 97 -9.99 4.55 -2.42
CA ARG A 97 -8.64 4.06 -2.10
C ARG A 97 -7.68 4.25 -3.25
N ILE A 98 -6.45 4.61 -2.94
CA ILE A 98 -5.34 4.72 -3.90
C ILE A 98 -4.20 3.86 -3.37
N ILE A 99 -3.72 2.95 -4.22
CA ILE A 99 -2.69 1.98 -3.86
C ILE A 99 -1.55 2.08 -4.86
N LEU A 100 -0.33 2.30 -4.37
CA LEU A 100 0.90 2.18 -5.14
C LEU A 100 1.25 0.71 -5.25
N PHE A 101 1.57 0.22 -6.43
CA PHE A 101 2.01 -1.16 -6.62
C PHE A 101 3.22 -1.23 -7.57
N GLY A 102 3.58 -2.40 -8.08
CA GLY A 102 4.68 -2.53 -9.02
C GLY A 102 6.06 -2.38 -8.39
N SER A 103 7.04 -1.93 -9.17
CA SER A 103 8.45 -1.82 -8.77
C SER A 103 8.67 -0.81 -7.66
N GLN A 104 7.95 0.31 -7.70
CA GLN A 104 8.01 1.37 -6.70
C GLN A 104 7.59 0.86 -5.30
N ALA A 105 6.48 0.13 -5.24
CA ALA A 105 5.99 -0.42 -3.97
C ALA A 105 6.91 -1.51 -3.38
N ARG A 106 7.70 -2.17 -4.22
CA ARG A 106 8.65 -3.20 -3.78
C ARG A 106 10.03 -2.66 -3.40
N GLY A 107 10.27 -1.35 -3.53
CA GLY A 107 11.60 -0.76 -3.33
C GLY A 107 12.63 -1.20 -4.39
N GLN A 108 12.18 -1.60 -5.56
CA GLN A 108 13.01 -2.08 -6.69
C GLN A 108 12.99 -1.09 -7.87
N ALA A 109 12.48 0.11 -7.62
CA ALA A 109 12.37 1.13 -8.64
C ALA A 109 13.73 1.66 -9.08
N ARG A 110 13.88 1.90 -10.38
CA ARG A 110 14.97 2.68 -10.95
C ARG A 110 14.54 4.15 -11.00
N PRO A 111 15.48 5.11 -11.20
CA PRO A 111 15.14 6.53 -11.27
C PRO A 111 14.11 6.90 -12.33
N ASP A 112 14.00 6.07 -13.36
CA ASP A 112 13.11 6.20 -14.53
C ASP A 112 11.92 5.21 -14.50
N SER A 113 11.72 4.51 -13.40
CA SER A 113 10.60 3.57 -13.27
C SER A 113 9.25 4.28 -13.20
N ASP A 114 8.28 3.73 -13.92
CA ASP A 114 6.89 4.19 -13.90
C ASP A 114 6.27 4.06 -12.50
N VAL A 115 5.29 4.90 -12.24
CA VAL A 115 4.45 4.83 -11.05
C VAL A 115 3.18 4.07 -11.38
N ASP A 116 3.01 2.91 -10.76
CA ASP A 116 1.82 2.07 -10.92
C ASP A 116 0.81 2.37 -9.80
N LEU A 117 -0.37 2.92 -10.15
CA LEU A 117 -1.42 3.25 -9.20
C LEU A 117 -2.70 2.45 -9.49
N LEU A 118 -3.24 1.81 -8.47
CA LEU A 118 -4.60 1.28 -8.45
C LEU A 118 -5.50 2.28 -7.72
N VAL A 119 -6.50 2.81 -8.44
CA VAL A 119 -7.49 3.75 -7.90
C VAL A 119 -8.84 3.04 -7.83
N ILE A 120 -9.37 2.93 -6.62
CA ILE A 120 -10.65 2.26 -6.33
C ILE A 120 -11.69 3.31 -5.99
N PHE A 121 -12.86 3.20 -6.61
CA PHE A 121 -14.03 4.02 -6.36
C PHE A 121 -15.15 3.18 -5.74
N ASP A 122 -16.00 3.78 -4.93
CA ASP A 122 -17.20 3.10 -4.43
C ASP A 122 -18.07 2.67 -5.61
N ARG A 123 -18.36 3.61 -6.52
CA ARG A 123 -19.09 3.37 -7.78
C ARG A 123 -18.29 3.94 -8.94
N LEU A 124 -18.36 3.30 -10.08
CA LEU A 124 -17.66 3.73 -11.29
C LEU A 124 -18.54 3.45 -12.51
N GLU A 125 -19.02 4.52 -13.13
CA GLU A 125 -19.89 4.43 -14.32
C GLU A 125 -19.08 4.15 -15.58
N ASP A 126 -18.05 4.95 -15.84
CA ASP A 126 -17.17 4.78 -17.00
C ASP A 126 -15.70 4.76 -16.56
N ARG A 127 -15.14 3.56 -16.51
CA ARG A 127 -13.74 3.34 -16.17
C ARG A 127 -12.77 4.00 -17.14
N ARG A 128 -13.12 4.00 -18.45
CA ARG A 128 -12.24 4.56 -19.48
C ARG A 128 -12.21 6.08 -19.39
N ALA A 129 -13.36 6.71 -19.31
CA ALA A 129 -13.47 8.15 -19.17
C ALA A 129 -12.79 8.65 -17.88
N THR A 130 -13.04 7.99 -16.75
CA THR A 130 -12.41 8.34 -15.46
C THR A 130 -10.88 8.22 -15.54
N ARG A 131 -10.35 7.13 -16.14
CA ARG A 131 -8.91 6.97 -16.30
C ARG A 131 -8.29 8.06 -17.17
N ILE A 132 -8.97 8.46 -18.26
CA ILE A 132 -8.51 9.54 -19.14
C ILE A 132 -8.51 10.87 -18.37
N ALA A 133 -9.57 11.19 -17.64
CA ALA A 133 -9.68 12.40 -16.84
C ALA A 133 -8.59 12.49 -15.78
N ILE A 134 -8.31 11.40 -15.06
CA ILE A 134 -7.20 11.36 -14.10
C ILE A 134 -5.86 11.59 -14.79
N ARG A 135 -5.61 10.95 -15.95
CA ARG A 135 -4.38 11.17 -16.72
C ARG A 135 -4.21 12.63 -17.14
N GLN A 136 -5.29 13.28 -17.55
CA GLN A 136 -5.26 14.70 -17.92
C GLN A 136 -4.87 15.60 -16.74
N VAL A 137 -5.47 15.39 -15.56
CA VAL A 137 -5.16 16.16 -14.34
C VAL A 137 -3.72 15.95 -13.87
N LEU A 138 -3.11 14.82 -14.21
CA LEU A 138 -1.74 14.48 -13.85
C LEU A 138 -0.72 14.70 -14.97
N SER A 139 -1.13 15.28 -16.10
CA SER A 139 -0.29 15.39 -17.32
C SER A 139 0.90 16.33 -17.17
N ASP A 140 0.83 17.29 -16.26
CA ASP A 140 1.89 18.24 -15.95
C ASP A 140 3.01 17.64 -15.07
N LEU A 141 2.78 16.47 -14.47
CA LEU A 141 3.79 15.82 -13.63
C LEU A 141 4.75 15.01 -14.52
N PRO A 142 6.06 15.34 -14.50
CA PRO A 142 7.07 14.72 -15.37
C PRO A 142 7.53 13.37 -14.80
N ILE A 143 6.60 12.43 -14.67
CA ILE A 143 6.83 11.06 -14.25
C ILE A 143 5.88 10.15 -15.02
N ASP A 144 6.39 9.05 -15.53
CA ASP A 144 5.57 8.05 -16.19
C ASP A 144 4.69 7.34 -15.19
N LYS A 145 3.44 7.10 -15.59
CA LYS A 145 2.40 6.60 -14.68
C LYS A 145 1.44 5.66 -15.37
N ASP A 146 1.28 4.49 -14.78
CA ASP A 146 0.25 3.53 -15.14
C ASP A 146 -0.91 3.57 -14.14
N LEU A 147 -2.12 3.79 -14.68
CA LEU A 147 -3.34 3.93 -13.88
C LEU A 147 -4.27 2.76 -14.14
N VAL A 148 -4.51 1.98 -13.11
CA VAL A 148 -5.57 0.96 -13.06
C VAL A 148 -6.73 1.54 -12.26
N VAL A 149 -7.90 1.65 -12.87
CA VAL A 149 -9.10 2.22 -12.24
C VAL A 149 -10.17 1.13 -12.15
N CYS A 150 -10.80 0.97 -11.01
CA CYS A 150 -11.90 0.01 -10.82
C CYS A 150 -12.88 0.46 -9.75
N SER A 151 -14.09 -0.14 -9.76
CA SER A 151 -15.02 -0.04 -8.64
C SER A 151 -14.62 -0.97 -7.49
N ARG A 152 -15.21 -0.76 -6.31
CA ARG A 152 -15.07 -1.66 -5.14
C ARG A 152 -15.44 -3.09 -5.50
N ASP A 153 -16.56 -3.30 -6.20
CA ASP A 153 -17.02 -4.63 -6.60
C ASP A 153 -16.04 -5.30 -7.57
N ASP A 154 -15.49 -4.54 -8.51
CA ASP A 154 -14.45 -5.05 -9.42
C ASP A 154 -13.17 -5.40 -8.65
N ALA A 155 -12.79 -4.60 -7.65
CA ALA A 155 -11.64 -4.86 -6.81
C ALA A 155 -11.81 -6.18 -6.03
N ILE A 156 -12.98 -6.43 -5.47
CA ILE A 156 -13.31 -7.69 -4.76
C ILE A 156 -13.23 -8.87 -5.74
N ARG A 157 -13.93 -8.79 -6.88
CA ARG A 157 -13.98 -9.89 -7.85
C ARG A 157 -12.61 -10.22 -8.42
N ARG A 158 -11.87 -9.20 -8.86
CA ARG A 158 -10.56 -9.37 -9.51
C ARG A 158 -9.44 -9.62 -8.50
N GLY A 159 -9.61 -9.16 -7.26
CA GLY A 159 -8.67 -9.44 -6.17
C GLY A 159 -8.50 -10.94 -5.90
N ALA A 160 -9.57 -11.72 -6.08
CA ALA A 160 -9.57 -13.17 -5.92
C ALA A 160 -8.94 -13.93 -7.10
N VAL A 161 -8.77 -13.27 -8.27
CA VAL A 161 -8.24 -13.93 -9.48
C VAL A 161 -6.72 -13.96 -9.43
N VAL A 162 -6.16 -15.16 -9.51
CA VAL A 162 -4.71 -15.37 -9.57
C VAL A 162 -4.15 -14.73 -10.85
N GLY A 163 -3.06 -13.96 -10.70
CA GLY A 163 -2.41 -13.28 -11.83
C GLY A 163 -3.07 -11.96 -12.26
N SER A 164 -4.17 -11.54 -11.63
CA SER A 164 -4.76 -10.24 -11.94
C SER A 164 -3.91 -9.10 -11.36
N ILE A 165 -3.74 -8.02 -12.14
CA ILE A 165 -3.06 -6.79 -11.70
C ILE A 165 -3.72 -6.21 -10.44
N VAL A 166 -5.04 -6.21 -10.38
CA VAL A 166 -5.80 -5.75 -9.22
C VAL A 166 -5.50 -6.61 -7.99
N GLY A 167 -5.49 -7.94 -8.17
CA GLY A 167 -5.14 -8.87 -7.08
C GLY A 167 -3.70 -8.69 -6.59
N GLN A 168 -2.76 -8.44 -7.49
CA GLN A 168 -1.38 -8.14 -7.12
C GLN A 168 -1.29 -6.83 -6.35
N ALA A 169 -1.90 -5.76 -6.85
CA ALA A 169 -1.91 -4.46 -6.19
C ALA A 169 -2.54 -4.51 -4.78
N LEU A 170 -3.61 -5.29 -4.60
CA LEU A 170 -4.25 -5.46 -3.30
C LEU A 170 -3.40 -6.27 -2.30
N ARG A 171 -2.59 -7.22 -2.78
CA ARG A 171 -1.75 -8.06 -1.90
C ARG A 171 -0.39 -7.46 -1.56
N GLU A 172 0.23 -6.77 -2.52
CA GLU A 172 1.63 -6.34 -2.46
C GLU A 172 1.77 -4.81 -2.44
N GLY A 173 0.69 -4.10 -2.74
CA GLY A 173 0.72 -2.65 -2.86
C GLY A 173 0.72 -1.92 -1.52
N VAL A 174 1.14 -0.65 -1.59
CA VAL A 174 1.16 0.28 -0.47
C VAL A 174 -0.01 1.24 -0.60
N VAL A 175 -0.86 1.29 0.42
CA VAL A 175 -2.01 2.20 0.44
C VAL A 175 -1.51 3.62 0.64
N LEU A 176 -1.75 4.50 -0.33
CA LEU A 176 -1.41 5.93 -0.27
C LEU A 176 -2.58 6.76 0.28
N TYR A 177 -3.81 6.32 0.01
CA TYR A 177 -5.03 6.98 0.46
C TYR A 177 -6.14 5.94 0.70
N GLY A 178 -6.98 6.15 1.72
CA GLY A 178 -8.17 5.34 2.02
C GLY A 178 -9.14 6.07 2.92
N ARG A 179 -10.43 5.98 2.61
CA ARG A 179 -11.54 6.44 3.46
C ARG A 179 -12.08 5.29 4.27
#